data_095644895291f77059af80243007e1eb
#
_entry.id   095644895291f77059af80243007e1eb
#
_cell.length_a   1.000
_cell.length_b   1.000
_cell.length_c   1.000
_cell.angle_alpha   90.00
_cell.angle_beta   90.00
_cell.angle_gamma   90.00
#
_symmetry.space_group_name_H-M   'P 1'
#
loop_
_entity.id
_entity.type
_entity.pdbx_description
1 polymer ?
#
loop_
_entity_poly.entity_id
_entity_poly.type
_entity_poly.pdbx_seq_one_letter_code
_entity_poly.pdbx_strand_id
1 'polypeptide(L)'
;MKITIVGAGGIGRFFGGMLGRGGHEVIFLEKDPQIVSVLNEKGVQFIKIGDKGSDVYLTAEVRATTDPGDLETCDLIILAVKGYTTASATKNIAHLITDHSPILTVQTGIGNIETMSKITNRGNILGG
;
A
#
# COMPACT_ATOMS: atom_id res chain seq x y z
N MET A 1 -7.03 -9.57 8.20
CA MET A 1 -6.31 -9.82 6.93
C MET A 1 -4.90 -9.28 7.06
N LYS A 2 -3.96 -9.92 6.39
CA LYS A 2 -2.60 -9.41 6.18
C LYS A 2 -2.58 -8.67 4.83
N ILE A 3 -2.23 -7.39 4.84
CA ILE A 3 -2.34 -6.51 3.66
C ILE A 3 -0.99 -5.84 3.40
N THR A 4 -0.51 -5.97 2.16
CA THR A 4 0.70 -5.27 1.70
C THR A 4 0.29 -4.04 0.88
N ILE A 5 0.83 -2.87 1.23
CA ILE A 5 0.62 -1.62 0.49
C ILE A 5 1.91 -1.20 -0.18
N VAL A 6 1.88 -1.08 -1.50
CA VAL A 6 3.03 -0.67 -2.29
C VAL A 6 2.92 0.82 -2.62
N GLY A 7 3.78 1.60 -1.98
CA GLY A 7 3.81 3.06 -2.03
C GLY A 7 3.14 3.72 -0.82
N ALA A 8 3.90 4.50 -0.07
CA ALA A 8 3.44 5.23 1.11
C ALA A 8 3.16 6.72 0.82
N GLY A 9 2.64 7.02 -0.37
CA GLY A 9 2.09 8.34 -0.71
C GLY A 9 0.78 8.62 0.02
N GLY A 10 0.11 9.72 -0.31
CA GLY A 10 -1.16 10.11 0.35
C GLY A 10 -2.24 9.03 0.28
N ILE A 11 -2.46 8.43 -0.89
CA ILE A 11 -3.46 7.37 -1.09
C ILE A 11 -3.07 6.10 -0.35
N GLY A 12 -1.80 5.65 -0.46
CA GLY A 12 -1.32 4.46 0.24
C GLY A 12 -1.46 4.60 1.75
N ARG A 13 -1.05 5.73 2.32
CA ARG A 13 -1.20 6.00 3.76
C ARG A 13 -2.66 6.10 4.18
N PHE A 14 -3.53 6.66 3.36
CA PHE A 14 -4.96 6.70 3.65
C PHE A 14 -5.54 5.28 3.78
N PHE A 15 -5.36 4.44 2.76
CA PHE A 15 -5.84 3.06 2.82
C PHE A 15 -5.19 2.26 3.93
N GLY A 16 -3.85 2.30 4.04
CA GLY A 16 -3.12 1.55 5.05
C GLY A 16 -3.46 1.94 6.47
N GLY A 17 -3.63 3.23 6.71
CA GLY A 17 -4.04 3.72 8.02
C GLY A 17 -5.49 3.34 8.37
N MET A 18 -6.42 3.45 7.42
CA MET A 18 -7.82 3.04 7.66
C MET A 18 -7.93 1.54 7.91
N LEU A 19 -7.23 0.72 7.12
CA LEU A 19 -7.21 -0.73 7.27
C LEU A 19 -6.53 -1.16 8.58
N GLY A 20 -5.39 -0.54 8.94
CA GLY A 20 -4.72 -0.80 10.21
C GLY A 20 -5.61 -0.48 11.40
N ARG A 21 -6.33 0.64 11.38
CA ARG A 21 -7.33 0.97 12.40
C ARG A 21 -8.51 0.02 12.44
N GLY A 22 -8.84 -0.59 11.30
CA GLY A 22 -9.85 -1.64 11.18
C GLY A 22 -9.42 -2.99 11.75
N GLY A 23 -8.21 -3.09 12.31
CA GLY A 23 -7.69 -4.32 12.91
C GLY A 23 -6.97 -5.25 11.92
N HIS A 24 -6.63 -4.76 10.73
CA HIS A 24 -5.84 -5.52 9.76
C HIS A 24 -4.34 -5.34 10.00
N GLU A 25 -3.56 -6.38 9.75
CA GLU A 25 -2.09 -6.30 9.74
C GLU A 25 -1.64 -5.64 8.43
N VAL A 26 -1.04 -4.45 8.51
CA VAL A 26 -0.62 -3.68 7.35
C VAL A 26 0.90 -3.54 7.33
N ILE A 27 1.49 -3.87 6.17
CA ILE A 27 2.90 -3.60 5.87
C ILE A 27 3.03 -2.76 4.60
N PHE A 28 3.85 -1.72 4.66
CA PHE A 28 4.17 -0.89 3.51
C PHE A 28 5.49 -1.32 2.86
N LEU A 29 5.50 -1.39 1.54
CA LEU A 29 6.72 -1.35 0.74
C LEU A 29 6.92 0.07 0.23
N GLU A 30 7.96 0.75 0.69
CA GLU A 30 8.26 2.13 0.32
C GLU A 30 9.77 2.28 0.06
N LYS A 31 10.12 2.93 -1.03
CA LYS A 31 11.52 3.10 -1.46
C LYS A 31 12.30 4.11 -0.62
N ASP A 32 11.63 5.08 0.00
CA ASP A 32 12.26 6.11 0.81
C ASP A 32 12.48 5.60 2.25
N PRO A 33 13.74 5.38 2.68
CA PRO A 33 14.02 4.88 4.01
C PRO A 33 13.61 5.84 5.13
N GLN A 34 13.51 7.15 4.87
CA GLN A 34 13.03 8.12 5.86
C GLN A 34 11.54 7.93 6.12
N ILE A 35 10.74 7.70 5.06
CA ILE A 35 9.31 7.39 5.20
C ILE A 35 9.12 6.07 5.94
N VAL A 36 9.90 5.05 5.60
CA VAL A 36 9.87 3.75 6.29
C VAL A 36 10.16 3.91 7.79
N SER A 37 11.20 4.68 8.15
CA SER A 37 11.54 4.94 9.54
C SER A 37 10.39 5.61 10.30
N VAL A 38 9.78 6.64 9.72
CA VAL A 38 8.64 7.35 10.33
C VAL A 38 7.43 6.44 10.51
N LEU A 39 7.10 5.61 9.50
CA LEU A 39 5.99 4.67 9.58
C LEU A 39 6.19 3.62 10.67
N ASN A 40 7.41 3.09 10.82
CA ASN A 40 7.73 2.11 11.87
C ASN A 40 7.75 2.73 13.28
N GLU A 41 8.14 3.99 13.40
CA GLU A 41 8.22 4.69 14.69
C GLU A 41 6.86 5.25 15.13
N LYS A 42 6.10 5.86 14.21
CA LYS A 42 4.91 6.67 14.54
C LYS A 42 3.62 6.12 13.95
N GLY A 43 3.70 5.10 13.09
CA GLY A 43 2.54 4.61 12.34
C GLY A 43 2.02 5.63 11.33
N VAL A 44 0.79 5.40 10.85
CA VAL A 44 0.06 6.37 10.01
C VAL A 44 -0.76 7.28 10.90
N GLN A 45 -0.51 8.57 10.80
CA GLN A 45 -1.21 9.60 11.56
C GLN A 45 -2.26 10.31 10.71
N PHE A 46 -3.47 10.44 11.23
CA PHE A 46 -4.55 11.22 10.64
C PHE A 46 -4.82 12.46 11.47
N ILE A 47 -5.00 13.59 10.78
CA ILE A 47 -5.44 14.83 11.39
C ILE A 47 -6.87 15.06 10.93
N LYS A 48 -7.82 15.05 11.85
CA LYS A 48 -9.18 15.51 11.61
C LYS A 48 -9.30 16.93 12.16
N ILE A 49 -9.51 17.89 11.27
CA ILE A 49 -9.77 19.26 11.67
C ILE A 49 -11.17 19.31 12.29
N GLY A 50 -11.24 19.66 13.56
CA GLY A 50 -12.51 19.79 14.28
C GLY A 50 -13.21 21.12 13.95
N ASP A 51 -14.53 21.16 14.07
CA ASP A 51 -15.39 22.33 13.77
C ASP A 51 -15.06 23.59 14.61
N LYS A 52 -14.20 23.50 15.61
CA LYS A 52 -13.77 24.60 16.50
C LYS A 52 -12.25 24.69 16.66
N GLY A 53 -11.48 24.21 15.67
CA GLY A 53 -10.01 24.25 15.71
C GLY A 53 -9.37 23.26 16.68
N SER A 54 -10.10 22.28 17.20
CA SER A 54 -9.54 21.16 17.96
C SER A 54 -9.21 20.03 16.99
N ASP A 55 -7.93 19.82 16.73
CA ASP A 55 -7.46 18.72 15.90
C ASP A 55 -7.56 17.40 16.67
N VAL A 56 -8.15 16.39 16.04
CA VAL A 56 -8.16 15.02 16.55
C VAL A 56 -7.11 14.23 15.82
N TYR A 57 -6.13 13.71 16.55
CA TYR A 57 -5.08 12.85 16.02
C TYR A 57 -5.49 11.39 16.20
N LEU A 58 -5.52 10.66 15.10
CA LEU A 58 -5.77 9.23 15.08
C LEU A 58 -4.52 8.54 14.51
N THR A 59 -4.03 7.52 15.20
CA THR A 59 -2.86 6.76 14.77
C THR A 59 -3.25 5.32 14.43
N ALA A 60 -2.68 4.78 13.35
CA ALA A 60 -2.73 3.37 13.01
C ALA A 60 -1.32 2.79 13.11
N GLU A 61 -1.15 1.72 13.88
CA GLU A 61 0.10 0.96 13.88
C GLU A 61 0.24 0.20 12.56
N VAL A 62 1.41 0.33 11.96
CA VAL A 62 1.76 -0.32 10.69
C VAL A 62 3.23 -0.72 10.73
N ARG A 63 3.64 -1.59 9.81
CA ARG A 63 5.05 -1.88 9.53
C ARG A 63 5.40 -1.35 8.14
N ALA A 64 6.68 -1.10 7.91
CA ALA A 64 7.18 -0.67 6.61
C ALA A 64 8.58 -1.21 6.36
N THR A 65 8.90 -1.47 5.10
CA THR A 65 10.24 -1.89 4.64
C THR A 65 10.57 -1.26 3.30
N THR A 66 11.87 -1.14 3.02
CA THR A 66 12.38 -0.79 1.68
C THR A 66 12.66 -2.02 0.84
N ASP A 67 12.76 -3.20 1.44
CA ASP A 67 13.15 -4.44 0.77
C ASP A 67 11.92 -5.31 0.44
N PRO A 68 11.62 -5.57 -0.85
CA PRO A 68 10.58 -6.52 -1.24
C PRO A 68 10.80 -7.93 -0.68
N GLY A 69 12.06 -8.31 -0.40
CA GLY A 69 12.40 -9.60 0.18
C GLY A 69 11.92 -9.81 1.63
N ASP A 70 11.63 -8.72 2.35
CA ASP A 70 11.06 -8.77 3.70
C ASP A 70 9.56 -9.07 3.72
N LEU A 71 8.90 -9.03 2.53
CA LEU A 71 7.47 -9.23 2.42
C LEU A 71 7.13 -10.71 2.40
N GLU A 72 6.16 -11.08 3.21
CA GLU A 72 5.59 -12.42 3.25
C GLU A 72 4.28 -12.49 2.46
N THR A 73 3.78 -13.71 2.24
CA THR A 73 2.45 -13.96 1.67
C THR A 73 1.38 -13.18 2.43
N CYS A 74 0.48 -12.54 1.71
CA CYS A 74 -0.60 -11.70 2.25
C CYS A 74 -1.93 -12.03 1.57
N ASP A 75 -3.02 -11.52 2.15
CA ASP A 75 -4.38 -11.75 1.62
C ASP A 75 -4.75 -10.75 0.52
N LEU A 76 -4.10 -9.59 0.50
CA LEU A 76 -4.37 -8.52 -0.47
C LEU A 76 -3.12 -7.64 -0.64
N ILE A 77 -2.82 -7.28 -1.87
CA ILE A 77 -1.83 -6.27 -2.20
C ILE A 77 -2.55 -5.04 -2.74
N ILE A 78 -2.23 -3.85 -2.22
CA ILE A 78 -2.75 -2.57 -2.73
C ILE A 78 -1.61 -1.80 -3.38
N LEU A 79 -1.73 -1.54 -4.69
CA LEU A 79 -0.76 -0.76 -5.45
C LEU A 79 -1.18 0.71 -5.48
N ALA A 80 -0.40 1.56 -4.82
CA ALA A 80 -0.68 2.98 -4.63
C ALA A 80 0.49 3.89 -5.05
N VAL A 81 1.37 3.40 -5.93
CA VAL A 81 2.47 4.19 -6.50
C VAL A 81 2.00 5.09 -7.65
N LYS A 82 2.82 6.04 -8.07
CA LYS A 82 2.56 6.84 -9.26
C LYS A 82 2.57 5.95 -10.52
N GLY A 83 1.72 6.27 -11.51
CA GLY A 83 1.53 5.45 -12.71
C GLY A 83 2.82 5.12 -13.47
N TYR A 84 3.79 6.06 -13.53
CA TYR A 84 5.08 5.83 -14.21
C TYR A 84 5.98 4.80 -13.50
N THR A 85 5.69 4.41 -12.26
CA THR A 85 6.42 3.37 -11.51
C THR A 85 5.66 2.04 -11.44
N THR A 86 4.48 1.93 -12.05
CA THR A 86 3.64 0.72 -12.01
C THR A 86 4.40 -0.54 -12.42
N ALA A 87 5.12 -0.50 -13.55
CA ALA A 87 5.84 -1.67 -14.06
C ALA A 87 6.93 -2.15 -13.10
N SER A 88 7.78 -1.24 -12.61
CA SER A 88 8.86 -1.60 -11.70
C SER A 88 8.32 -2.07 -10.34
N ALA A 89 7.32 -1.39 -9.81
CA ALA A 89 6.69 -1.79 -8.55
C ALA A 89 6.05 -3.17 -8.65
N THR A 90 5.30 -3.46 -9.72
CA THR A 90 4.69 -4.77 -9.94
C THR A 90 5.74 -5.88 -10.07
N LYS A 91 6.83 -5.64 -10.80
CA LYS A 91 7.94 -6.61 -10.92
C LYS A 91 8.56 -6.95 -9.57
N ASN A 92 8.78 -5.96 -8.72
CA ASN A 92 9.39 -6.16 -7.41
C ASN A 92 8.56 -7.04 -6.47
N ILE A 93 7.24 -7.07 -6.65
CA ILE A 93 6.30 -7.85 -5.82
C ILE A 93 5.66 -9.01 -6.57
N ALA A 94 6.09 -9.32 -7.80
CA ALA A 94 5.47 -10.36 -8.63
C ALA A 94 5.42 -11.74 -7.94
N HIS A 95 6.41 -12.03 -7.09
CA HIS A 95 6.48 -13.26 -6.30
C HIS A 95 5.38 -13.38 -5.24
N LEU A 96 4.73 -12.29 -4.86
CA LEU A 96 3.63 -12.26 -3.88
C LEU A 96 2.26 -12.39 -4.55
N ILE A 97 2.14 -12.05 -5.84
CA ILE A 97 0.87 -12.00 -6.55
C ILE A 97 0.44 -13.41 -6.94
N THR A 98 -0.60 -13.91 -6.31
CA THR A 98 -1.16 -15.26 -6.53
C THR A 98 -2.69 -15.21 -6.54
N ASP A 99 -3.33 -16.34 -6.79
CA ASP A 99 -4.80 -16.45 -6.70
C ASP A 99 -5.33 -16.20 -5.28
N HIS A 100 -4.46 -16.34 -4.27
CA HIS A 100 -4.79 -16.07 -2.86
C HIS A 100 -4.30 -14.69 -2.37
N SER A 101 -3.49 -14.00 -3.18
CA SER A 101 -2.95 -12.67 -2.91
C SER A 101 -3.17 -11.78 -4.13
N PRO A 102 -4.42 -11.40 -4.45
CA PRO A 102 -4.70 -10.53 -5.58
C PRO A 102 -4.13 -9.13 -5.34
N ILE A 103 -3.86 -8.41 -6.44
CA ILE A 103 -3.39 -7.03 -6.41
C ILE A 103 -4.50 -6.07 -6.82
N LEU A 104 -4.85 -5.15 -5.93
CA LEU A 104 -5.78 -4.04 -6.19
C LEU A 104 -5.00 -2.80 -6.57
N THR A 105 -5.27 -2.24 -7.74
CA THR A 105 -4.75 -0.91 -8.08
C THR A 105 -5.75 0.18 -7.70
N VAL A 106 -5.27 1.14 -6.92
CA VAL A 106 -6.00 2.37 -6.55
C VAL A 106 -5.36 3.60 -7.21
N GLN A 107 -4.56 3.37 -8.25
CA GLN A 107 -3.85 4.41 -8.98
C GLN A 107 -4.79 5.16 -9.91
N THR A 108 -4.60 6.47 -10.01
CA THR A 108 -5.23 7.28 -11.05
C THR A 108 -4.52 7.12 -12.39
N GLY A 109 -5.26 7.27 -13.48
CA GLY A 109 -4.73 7.21 -14.84
C GLY A 109 -5.07 5.92 -15.59
N ILE A 110 -4.93 5.99 -16.90
CA ILE A 110 -5.26 4.90 -17.84
C ILE A 110 -4.01 4.04 -18.08
N GLY A 111 -4.20 2.73 -18.30
CA GLY A 111 -3.14 1.82 -18.71
C GLY A 111 -2.39 1.13 -17.57
N ASN A 112 -2.73 1.39 -16.32
CA ASN A 112 -2.08 0.74 -15.17
C ASN A 112 -2.35 -0.78 -15.17
N ILE A 113 -3.60 -1.18 -15.37
CA ILE A 113 -4.01 -2.59 -15.41
C ILE A 113 -3.34 -3.33 -16.58
N GLU A 114 -3.29 -2.72 -17.76
CA GLU A 114 -2.61 -3.27 -18.94
C GLU A 114 -1.10 -3.44 -18.67
N THR A 115 -0.49 -2.49 -17.99
CA THR A 115 0.93 -2.57 -17.61
C THR A 115 1.16 -3.74 -16.64
N MET A 116 0.33 -3.89 -15.63
CA MET A 116 0.40 -4.99 -14.66
C MET A 116 0.16 -6.35 -15.34
N SER A 117 -0.79 -6.43 -16.28
CA SER A 117 -1.14 -7.66 -17.01
C SER A 117 -0.01 -8.22 -17.87
N LYS A 118 1.01 -7.42 -18.19
CA LYS A 118 2.22 -7.87 -18.88
C LYS A 118 3.22 -8.56 -17.94
N ILE A 119 3.02 -8.43 -16.63
CA ILE A 119 3.94 -8.89 -15.60
C ILE A 119 3.34 -10.04 -14.78
N THR A 120 2.03 -9.98 -14.52
CA THR A 120 1.32 -10.99 -13.74
C THR A 120 0.01 -11.42 -14.41
N ASN A 121 -0.61 -12.49 -13.91
CA ASN A 121 -1.88 -12.98 -14.44
C ASN A 121 -2.98 -11.91 -14.29
N ARG A 122 -3.68 -11.61 -15.39
CA ARG A 122 -4.79 -10.64 -15.42
C ARG A 122 -5.90 -10.99 -14.42
N GLY A 123 -6.15 -12.28 -14.18
CA GLY A 123 -7.14 -12.75 -13.21
C GLY A 123 -6.87 -12.33 -11.77
N ASN A 124 -5.63 -12.04 -11.44
CA ASN A 124 -5.21 -11.62 -10.09
C ASN A 124 -5.18 -10.10 -9.92
N ILE A 125 -5.59 -9.33 -10.93
CA ILE A 125 -5.60 -7.87 -10.90
C ILE A 125 -7.03 -7.37 -10.69
N LEU A 126 -7.22 -6.62 -9.60
CA LEU A 126 -8.44 -5.90 -9.31
C LEU A 126 -8.22 -4.42 -9.67
N GLY A 127 -9.19 -3.83 -10.38
CA GLY A 127 -9.17 -2.41 -10.73
C GLY A 127 -10.15 -1.64 -9.86
N GLY A 128 -9.70 -0.50 -9.36
CA GLY A 128 -10.52 0.45 -8.62
C GLY A 128 -10.52 1.81 -9.30
#